data_04465402eaaea7e694573cfa46a97ec7
#
_entry.id   04465402eaaea7e694573cfa46a97ec7
#
_cell.length_a   1.000
_cell.length_b   1.000
_cell.length_c   1.000
_cell.angle_alpha   90.00
_cell.angle_beta   90.00
_cell.angle_gamma   90.00
#
_symmetry.space_group_name_H-M   'P 1'
#
loop_
_entity.id
_entity.type
_entity.pdbx_description
1 polymer ?
#
loop_
_entity_poly.entity_id
_entity_poly.type
_entity_poly.pdbx_seq_one_letter_code
_entity_poly.pdbx_strand_id
1 'polypeptide(L)'
;MDTLIRTFRTRLQNTPTEYVRDIHDKILWESRLVAILGARGVGKSTLVLQHIKLHEDAAATLYVSADDLYFSTHTLVELAGQFYREGGKALYIDEIHKYKNWSTEIKNIYDTYATL
;
A
#
# COMPACT_ATOMS: atom_id res chain seq x y z
N MET A 1 12.46 -4.78 -5.31
CA MET A 1 11.71 -4.07 -4.23
C MET A 1 12.34 -2.74 -3.83
N ASP A 2 13.64 -2.58 -4.02
CA ASP A 2 14.33 -1.33 -3.62
C ASP A 2 13.77 -0.10 -4.32
N THR A 3 13.44 -0.20 -5.60
CA THR A 3 12.85 0.90 -6.36
C THR A 3 11.50 1.31 -5.79
N LEU A 4 10.67 0.33 -5.40
CA LEU A 4 9.37 0.60 -4.80
C LEU A 4 9.50 1.31 -3.47
N ILE A 5 10.44 0.87 -2.64
CA ILE A 5 10.69 1.49 -1.33
C ILE A 5 11.14 2.94 -1.52
N ARG A 6 12.03 3.18 -2.46
CA ARG A 6 12.54 4.52 -2.73
C ARG A 6 11.44 5.45 -3.23
N THR A 7 10.61 4.97 -4.14
CA THR A 7 9.47 5.72 -4.67
C THR A 7 8.50 6.06 -3.55
N PHE A 8 8.19 5.09 -2.70
CA PHE A 8 7.31 5.30 -1.56
C PHE A 8 7.86 6.38 -0.62
N ARG A 9 9.12 6.30 -0.26
CA ARG A 9 9.72 7.27 0.68
C ARG A 9 9.74 8.68 0.12
N THR A 10 10.01 8.82 -1.18
CA THR A 10 9.97 10.12 -1.84
C THR A 10 8.56 10.70 -1.82
N ARG A 11 7.56 9.90 -2.15
CA ARG A 11 6.17 10.35 -2.14
C ARG A 11 5.73 10.72 -0.72
N LEU A 12 6.15 9.94 0.26
CA LEU A 12 5.79 10.19 1.65
C LEU A 12 6.37 11.52 2.14
N GLN A 13 7.63 11.82 1.82
CA GLN A 13 8.26 13.08 2.17
C GLN A 13 7.51 14.28 1.59
N ASN A 14 6.99 14.12 0.38
CA ASN A 14 6.32 15.19 -0.35
C ASN A 14 4.82 15.28 -0.01
N THR A 15 4.32 14.46 0.89
CA THR A 15 2.91 14.45 1.26
C THR A 15 2.64 15.52 2.33
N PRO A 16 1.77 16.51 2.05
CA PRO A 16 1.40 17.51 3.05
C PRO A 16 0.46 16.93 4.10
N THR A 17 0.60 17.35 5.33
CA THR A 17 -0.23 16.87 6.45
C THR A 17 -0.99 17.98 7.16
N GLU A 18 -0.94 19.20 6.65
CA GLU A 18 -1.65 20.34 7.25
C GLU A 18 -3.17 20.19 7.17
N TYR A 19 -3.65 19.44 6.18
CA TYR A 19 -5.08 19.20 6.00
C TYR A 19 -5.30 17.70 5.75
N VAL A 20 -6.08 17.07 6.63
CA VAL A 20 -6.47 15.67 6.50
C VAL A 20 -7.99 15.61 6.33
N ARG A 21 -8.45 14.87 5.33
CA ARG A 21 -9.88 14.79 5.00
C ARG A 21 -10.65 14.06 6.10
N ASP A 22 -11.89 14.48 6.33
CA ASP A 22 -12.76 13.89 7.36
C ASP A 22 -13.00 12.40 7.16
N ILE A 23 -12.98 11.94 5.91
CA ILE A 23 -13.19 10.52 5.59
C ILE A 23 -12.11 9.62 6.19
N HIS A 24 -10.98 10.18 6.58
CA HIS A 24 -9.89 9.42 7.18
C HIS A 24 -10.39 8.55 8.35
N ASP A 25 -11.19 9.12 9.24
CA ASP A 25 -11.64 8.40 10.42
C ASP A 25 -12.69 7.32 10.11
N LYS A 26 -13.22 7.31 8.88
CA LYS A 26 -14.23 6.33 8.48
C LYS A 26 -13.63 5.11 7.80
N ILE A 27 -12.31 5.08 7.60
CA ILE A 27 -11.62 3.98 6.96
C ILE A 27 -11.04 3.07 8.04
N LEU A 28 -11.12 1.75 7.80
CA LEU A 28 -10.54 0.77 8.73
C LEU A 28 -9.03 0.68 8.50
N TRP A 29 -8.28 1.38 9.31
CA TRP A 29 -6.83 1.43 9.20
C TRP A 29 -6.10 0.32 9.97
N GLU A 30 -6.85 -0.55 10.64
CA GLU A 30 -6.26 -1.59 11.47
C GLU A 30 -5.72 -2.77 10.68
N SER A 31 -6.14 -2.89 9.42
CA SER A 31 -5.68 -3.96 8.54
C SER A 31 -4.21 -3.78 8.16
N ARG A 32 -3.48 -4.89 8.13
CA ARG A 32 -2.09 -4.89 7.70
C ARG A 32 -1.95 -4.90 6.18
N LEU A 33 -3.02 -5.26 5.48
CA LEU A 33 -3.10 -5.24 4.03
C LEU A 33 -4.28 -4.38 3.63
N VAL A 34 -4.00 -3.30 2.93
CA VAL A 34 -5.05 -2.38 2.46
C VAL A 34 -4.95 -2.26 0.95
N ALA A 35 -6.00 -2.68 0.26
CA ALA A 35 -6.11 -2.55 -1.20
C ALA A 35 -7.07 -1.41 -1.52
N ILE A 36 -6.66 -0.51 -2.40
CA ILE A 36 -7.39 0.70 -2.70
C ILE A 36 -7.93 0.62 -4.12
N LEU A 37 -9.26 0.75 -4.24
CA LEU A 37 -9.96 0.80 -5.51
C LEU A 37 -10.39 2.24 -5.80
N GLY A 38 -10.43 2.59 -7.06
CA GLY A 38 -10.98 3.86 -7.48
C GLY A 38 -10.06 4.63 -8.41
N ALA A 39 -10.60 5.70 -9.01
CA ALA A 39 -9.90 6.49 -9.99
C ALA A 39 -8.82 7.34 -9.33
N ARG A 40 -7.70 7.46 -10.04
CA ARG A 40 -6.62 8.35 -9.64
C ARG A 40 -7.11 9.79 -9.67
N GLY A 41 -6.59 10.62 -8.78
CA GLY A 41 -6.88 12.06 -8.80
C GLY A 41 -8.06 12.48 -7.95
N VAL A 42 -8.71 11.54 -7.24
CA VAL A 42 -9.81 11.88 -6.32
C VAL A 42 -9.32 12.06 -4.87
N GLY A 43 -8.01 12.15 -4.66
CA GLY A 43 -7.43 12.39 -3.35
C GLY A 43 -7.24 11.16 -2.48
N LYS A 44 -7.56 9.98 -2.95
CA LYS A 44 -7.40 8.74 -2.18
C LYS A 44 -5.96 8.43 -1.86
N SER A 45 -5.07 8.55 -2.84
CA SER A 45 -3.65 8.28 -2.64
C SER A 45 -3.05 9.23 -1.61
N THR A 46 -3.41 10.52 -1.69
CA THR A 46 -2.94 11.51 -0.73
C THR A 46 -3.43 11.18 0.67
N LEU A 47 -4.70 10.79 0.81
CA LEU A 47 -5.27 10.41 2.10
C LEU A 47 -4.52 9.24 2.73
N VAL A 48 -4.24 8.21 1.94
CA VAL A 48 -3.52 7.02 2.40
C VAL A 48 -2.11 7.41 2.84
N LEU A 49 -1.40 8.20 2.04
CA LEU A 49 -0.05 8.63 2.38
C LEU A 49 -0.02 9.51 3.62
N GLN A 50 -1.03 10.37 3.81
CA GLN A 50 -1.15 11.16 5.03
C GLN A 50 -1.31 10.25 6.25
N HIS A 51 -2.16 9.22 6.16
CA HIS A 51 -2.34 8.26 7.24
C HIS A 51 -1.01 7.58 7.59
N ILE A 52 -0.29 7.11 6.57
CA ILE A 52 0.99 6.42 6.79
C ILE A 52 1.98 7.37 7.48
N LYS A 53 2.08 8.60 7.00
CA LYS A 53 3.02 9.57 7.54
C LYS A 53 2.74 9.91 9.00
N LEU A 54 1.46 9.97 9.37
CA LEU A 54 1.06 10.39 10.72
C LEU A 54 0.94 9.23 11.71
N HIS A 55 0.61 8.02 11.24
CA HIS A 55 0.20 6.94 12.13
C HIS A 55 0.97 5.63 11.99
N GLU A 56 1.75 5.46 10.93
CA GLU A 56 2.46 4.21 10.68
C GLU A 56 3.97 4.38 10.86
N ASP A 57 4.65 3.27 11.12
CA ASP A 57 6.10 3.22 11.11
C ASP A 57 6.57 3.06 9.68
N ALA A 58 7.12 4.11 9.11
CA ALA A 58 7.55 4.11 7.71
C ALA A 58 8.61 3.02 7.41
N ALA A 59 9.38 2.63 8.41
CA ALA A 59 10.39 1.58 8.22
C ALA A 59 9.77 0.19 8.05
N ALA A 60 8.54 -0.01 8.54
CA ALA A 60 7.83 -1.29 8.46
C ALA A 60 6.59 -1.20 7.57
N THR A 61 6.47 -0.15 6.77
CA THR A 61 5.32 0.09 5.90
C THR A 61 5.77 0.22 4.45
N LEU A 62 4.94 -0.25 3.53
CA LEU A 62 5.18 -0.07 2.10
C LEU A 62 3.88 0.33 1.42
N TYR A 63 3.95 1.35 0.58
CA TYR A 63 2.86 1.79 -0.29
C TYR A 63 3.33 1.61 -1.73
N VAL A 64 2.55 0.90 -2.52
CA VAL A 64 2.86 0.66 -3.94
C VAL A 64 1.61 0.91 -4.78
N SER A 65 1.82 1.20 -6.06
CA SER A 65 0.75 1.24 -7.04
C SER A 65 0.78 -0.04 -7.86
N ALA A 66 -0.37 -0.68 -8.03
CA ALA A 66 -0.45 -1.94 -8.76
C ALA A 66 -0.20 -1.76 -10.27
N ASP A 67 -0.20 -0.53 -10.77
CA ASP A 67 0.15 -0.25 -12.16
C ASP A 67 1.63 0.10 -12.35
N ASP A 68 2.46 -0.05 -11.32
CA ASP A 68 3.90 0.17 -11.42
C ASP A 68 4.55 -0.89 -12.33
N LEU A 69 5.58 -0.48 -13.05
CA LEU A 69 6.32 -1.36 -13.97
C LEU A 69 6.90 -2.59 -13.27
N TYR A 70 7.15 -2.52 -11.97
CA TYR A 70 7.60 -3.66 -11.19
C TYR A 70 6.69 -4.87 -11.41
N PHE A 71 5.38 -4.65 -11.52
CA PHE A 71 4.40 -5.73 -11.65
C PHE A 71 4.28 -6.25 -13.09
N SER A 72 5.06 -5.75 -14.02
CA SER A 72 5.18 -6.38 -15.34
C SER A 72 6.03 -7.66 -15.29
N THR A 73 6.87 -7.80 -14.27
CA THR A 73 7.78 -8.96 -14.12
C THR A 73 7.66 -9.65 -12.76
N HIS A 74 6.88 -9.09 -11.84
CA HIS A 74 6.69 -9.66 -10.50
C HIS A 74 5.21 -9.66 -10.15
N THR A 75 4.82 -10.54 -9.23
CA THR A 75 3.43 -10.61 -8.78
C THR A 75 3.25 -9.90 -7.44
N LEU A 76 2.00 -9.59 -7.11
CA LEU A 76 1.67 -9.05 -5.79
C LEU A 76 2.04 -10.02 -4.68
N VAL A 77 1.82 -11.31 -4.92
CA VAL A 77 2.16 -12.36 -3.93
C VAL A 77 3.65 -12.39 -3.67
N GLU A 78 4.47 -12.28 -4.72
CA GLU A 78 5.93 -12.24 -4.56
C GLU A 78 6.37 -11.02 -3.74
N LEU A 79 5.81 -9.85 -4.05
CA LEU A 79 6.15 -8.63 -3.32
C LEU A 79 5.77 -8.75 -1.85
N ALA A 80 4.55 -9.19 -1.58
CA ALA A 80 4.07 -9.32 -0.20
C ALA A 80 4.93 -10.31 0.59
N GLY A 81 5.30 -11.44 -0.03
CA GLY A 81 6.15 -12.43 0.61
C GLY A 81 7.50 -11.86 0.99
N GLN A 82 8.16 -11.18 0.05
CA GLN A 82 9.45 -10.56 0.32
C GLN A 82 9.34 -9.48 1.39
N PHE A 83 8.32 -8.65 1.30
CA PHE A 83 8.13 -7.55 2.23
C PHE A 83 7.95 -8.07 3.66
N TYR A 84 7.06 -9.04 3.86
CA TYR A 84 6.81 -9.57 5.20
C TYR A 84 8.01 -10.36 5.74
N ARG A 85 8.75 -11.07 4.90
CA ARG A 85 9.98 -11.76 5.34
C ARG A 85 11.05 -10.78 5.81
N GLU A 86 11.06 -9.58 5.28
CA GLU A 86 12.02 -8.55 5.67
C GLU A 86 11.52 -7.66 6.82
N GLY A 87 10.48 -8.09 7.51
CA GLY A 87 10.00 -7.40 8.71
C GLY A 87 8.89 -6.39 8.45
N GLY A 88 8.35 -6.34 7.24
CA GLY A 88 7.24 -5.44 6.91
C GLY A 88 5.98 -5.78 7.69
N LYS A 89 5.23 -4.78 8.10
CA LYS A 89 4.03 -4.95 8.92
C LYS A 89 2.76 -4.41 8.30
N ALA A 90 2.86 -3.43 7.41
CA ALA A 90 1.69 -2.83 6.77
C ALA A 90 1.96 -2.62 5.29
N LEU A 91 1.12 -3.16 4.43
CA LEU A 91 1.23 -3.04 2.97
C LEU A 91 -0.01 -2.38 2.41
N TYR A 92 0.19 -1.29 1.70
CA TYR A 92 -0.88 -0.52 1.05
C TYR A 92 -0.70 -0.62 -0.47
N ILE A 93 -1.73 -1.11 -1.16
CA ILE A 93 -1.69 -1.29 -2.62
C ILE A 93 -2.76 -0.41 -3.27
N ASP A 94 -2.31 0.63 -3.95
CA ASP A 94 -3.18 1.55 -4.67
C ASP A 94 -3.43 1.06 -6.10
N GLU A 95 -4.48 1.56 -6.72
CA GLU A 95 -4.83 1.22 -8.11
C GLU A 95 -4.95 -0.29 -8.33
N ILE A 96 -5.45 -1.01 -7.32
CA ILE A 96 -5.47 -2.48 -7.33
C ILE A 96 -6.24 -3.05 -8.52
N HIS A 97 -7.28 -2.35 -8.97
CA HIS A 97 -8.13 -2.78 -10.09
C HIS A 97 -7.37 -2.90 -11.42
N LYS A 98 -6.20 -2.27 -11.51
CA LYS A 98 -5.36 -2.34 -12.72
C LYS A 98 -4.51 -3.58 -12.79
N TYR A 99 -4.48 -4.37 -11.73
CA TYR A 99 -3.72 -5.61 -11.69
C TYR A 99 -4.63 -6.80 -12.02
N LYS A 100 -4.25 -7.58 -13.03
CA LYS A 100 -5.03 -8.76 -13.43
C LYS A 100 -5.01 -9.79 -12.30
N ASN A 101 -6.17 -10.38 -12.01
CA ASN A 101 -6.34 -11.40 -10.95
C ASN A 101 -6.10 -10.85 -9.53
N TRP A 102 -6.27 -9.56 -9.33
CA TRP A 102 -5.97 -8.93 -8.06
C TRP A 102 -6.76 -9.55 -6.88
N SER A 103 -8.02 -9.87 -7.08
CA SER A 103 -8.84 -10.38 -5.98
C SER A 103 -8.35 -11.74 -5.49
N THR A 104 -7.93 -12.61 -6.41
CA THR A 104 -7.37 -13.92 -6.07
C THR A 104 -6.05 -13.76 -5.32
N GLU A 105 -5.18 -12.89 -5.79
CA GLU A 105 -3.87 -12.70 -5.15
C GLU A 105 -4.01 -12.01 -3.79
N ILE A 106 -4.89 -11.03 -3.66
CA ILE A 106 -5.13 -10.37 -2.37
C ILE A 106 -5.65 -11.36 -1.34
N LYS A 107 -6.58 -12.23 -1.73
CA LYS A 107 -7.08 -13.27 -0.82
C LYS A 107 -5.94 -14.19 -0.39
N ASN A 108 -5.10 -14.60 -1.32
CA ASN A 108 -3.95 -15.46 -1.06
C ASN A 108 -2.97 -14.81 -0.08
N ILE A 109 -2.65 -13.54 -0.30
CA ILE A 109 -1.76 -12.79 0.59
C ILE A 109 -2.35 -12.70 1.99
N TYR A 110 -3.64 -12.36 2.08
CA TYR A 110 -4.32 -12.21 3.37
C TYR A 110 -4.33 -13.52 4.15
N ASP A 111 -4.66 -14.63 3.47
CA ASP A 111 -4.71 -15.94 4.12
C ASP A 111 -3.33 -16.42 4.56
N THR A 112 -2.30 -16.13 3.76
CA THR A 112 -0.93 -16.59 4.04
C THR A 112 -0.27 -15.79 5.16
N TYR A 113 -0.48 -14.48 5.20
CA TYR A 113 0.24 -13.58 6.10
C TYR A 113 -0.63 -12.98 7.20
N ALA A 114 -1.82 -13.48 7.40
CA ALA A 114 -2.77 -12.91 8.36
C ALA A 114 -2.27 -12.96 9.80
N THR A 115 -1.35 -13.87 10.11
CA THR A 115 -0.83 -14.07 11.46
C THR A 115 0.54 -13.43 11.72
N LEU A 116 1.06 -12.74 10.73
CA LEU A 116 2.38 -12.12 10.87
C LEU A 116 2.36 -10.79 11.61
#